data_ce1ba4b3303ef12ec505cd66dca642ad
#
_entry.id   ce1ba4b3303ef12ec505cd66dca642ad
#
_cell.length_a   1.000
_cell.length_b   1.000
_cell.length_c   1.000
_cell.angle_alpha   90.00
_cell.angle_beta   90.00
_cell.angle_gamma   90.00
#
_symmetry.space_group_name_H-M   'P 1'
#
loop_
_entity.id
_entity.type
_entity.pdbx_description
1 polymer ?
#
loop_
_entity_poly.entity_id
_entity_poly.type
_entity_poly.pdbx_seq_one_letter_code
_entity_poly.pdbx_strand_id
1 'polypeptide(L)'
;QEVPIKQGKHKSLWRFTPSAGQEDETYLIKRYETRRLLGYLKTLTTPSKALQELKAAQGIDQRGVPTPVPVAVGEKLTFKMVKESYVVFKEIKQCHPLNSYFLQEYPAEKSSHKLSEKRKVIATLGTLAEKVHREGVFQSDFSLNNFLLTRGVQRSITIYLSDFEKITLKKSLSSRQEITCLAKLNRVGREISLSDRLRFLKSYVGKRASGHHLVSLARMIQKRTVELLKQDYLRGRVTSVYTDALYEKYQRENTGGYVRRGYKIEDILEVIRRFDLLAKSHPSADIKQREEIQIELALNGTVQPLSALRYFPHAHRTSARTLWTKICTLALAGIPLDIPHVFMEVQVKSNQEGYLFIPRRRNAVDLKTFFKPSRGENEILMLIELLANLMKKLHYFGIFSDKMAESNFGVVEDERKRLSLHLKNVET
;
A
#
# COMPACT_ATOMS: atom_id res chain seq x y z
N GLN A 1 -0.69 -3.37 -31.46
CA GLN A 1 -0.12 -4.39 -30.53
C GLN A 1 -0.84 -4.33 -29.19
N GLU A 2 -1.20 -5.48 -28.63
CA GLU A 2 -1.83 -5.59 -27.32
C GLU A 2 -0.77 -6.06 -26.29
N VAL A 3 -0.60 -5.30 -25.20
CA VAL A 3 0.33 -5.64 -24.12
C VAL A 3 -0.45 -5.72 -22.81
N PRO A 4 -0.44 -6.85 -22.10
CA PRO A 4 -1.10 -6.97 -20.81
C PRO A 4 -0.33 -6.18 -19.74
N ILE A 5 -1.03 -5.26 -19.03
CA ILE A 5 -0.47 -4.49 -17.94
C ILE A 5 -0.75 -5.18 -16.61
N LYS A 6 -1.98 -5.69 -16.43
CA LYS A 6 -2.41 -6.35 -15.19
C LYS A 6 -3.43 -7.42 -15.51
N GLN A 7 -3.20 -8.63 -15.01
CA GLN A 7 -4.15 -9.73 -15.15
C GLN A 7 -4.63 -10.16 -13.77
N GLY A 8 -5.94 -10.12 -13.57
CA GLY A 8 -6.62 -10.59 -12.36
C GLY A 8 -7.66 -11.65 -12.69
N LYS A 9 -8.17 -12.30 -11.66
CA LYS A 9 -9.15 -13.41 -11.81
C LYS A 9 -10.44 -13.01 -12.56
N HIS A 10 -10.88 -11.74 -12.43
CA HIS A 10 -12.15 -11.24 -13.00
C HIS A 10 -12.00 -9.92 -13.75
N LYS A 11 -10.80 -9.38 -13.79
CA LYS A 11 -10.48 -8.08 -14.39
C LYS A 11 -9.09 -8.15 -14.98
N SER A 12 -8.93 -7.66 -16.19
CA SER A 12 -7.63 -7.45 -16.83
C SER A 12 -7.54 -6.05 -17.43
N LEU A 13 -6.32 -5.53 -17.49
CA LEU A 13 -5.98 -4.24 -18.07
C LEU A 13 -4.95 -4.48 -19.17
N TRP A 14 -5.22 -3.97 -20.35
CA TRP A 14 -4.38 -4.10 -21.54
C TRP A 14 -4.06 -2.72 -22.09
N ARG A 15 -2.86 -2.58 -22.64
CA ARG A 15 -2.49 -1.44 -23.49
C ARG A 15 -2.65 -1.85 -24.95
N PHE A 16 -3.29 -0.99 -25.72
CA PHE A 16 -3.53 -1.18 -27.13
C PHE A 16 -3.01 0.02 -27.92
N THR A 17 -2.19 -0.23 -28.93
CA THR A 17 -1.72 0.77 -29.89
C THR A 17 -2.25 0.38 -31.27
N PRO A 18 -3.10 1.21 -31.90
CA PRO A 18 -3.61 0.94 -33.27
C PRO A 18 -2.46 0.80 -34.28
N SER A 19 -2.60 -0.12 -35.24
CA SER A 19 -1.61 -0.32 -36.31
C SER A 19 -1.76 0.69 -37.44
N ALA A 20 -2.93 1.31 -37.57
CA ALA A 20 -3.26 2.34 -38.56
C ALA A 20 -3.90 3.53 -37.87
N GLY A 21 -3.23 4.65 -37.83
CA GLY A 21 -3.71 5.86 -37.16
C GLY A 21 -2.54 6.81 -36.86
N GLN A 22 -2.80 7.93 -36.23
CA GLN A 22 -1.74 8.79 -35.72
C GLN A 22 -0.86 7.97 -34.80
N GLU A 23 0.43 7.79 -35.14
CA GLU A 23 1.41 6.88 -34.50
C GLU A 23 1.58 7.06 -32.98
N ASP A 24 0.85 7.97 -32.40
CA ASP A 24 1.05 8.45 -31.03
C ASP A 24 -0.13 8.20 -30.08
N GLU A 25 -1.22 7.55 -30.53
CA GLU A 25 -2.38 7.28 -29.68
C GLU A 25 -2.36 5.88 -29.10
N THR A 26 -2.33 5.80 -27.78
CA THR A 26 -2.44 4.56 -27.01
C THR A 26 -3.71 4.55 -26.18
N TYR A 27 -4.25 3.36 -26.00
CA TYR A 27 -5.50 3.14 -25.29
C TYR A 27 -5.32 2.10 -24.20
N LEU A 28 -6.07 2.26 -23.10
CA LEU A 28 -6.16 1.30 -22.01
C LEU A 28 -7.52 0.61 -22.08
N ILE A 29 -7.51 -0.70 -22.20
CA ILE A 29 -8.71 -1.54 -22.26
C ILE A 29 -8.85 -2.27 -20.94
N LYS A 30 -9.89 -1.98 -20.18
CA LYS A 30 -10.28 -2.75 -19.00
C LYS A 30 -11.33 -3.79 -19.42
N ARG A 31 -11.05 -5.06 -19.19
CA ARG A 31 -11.97 -6.16 -19.41
C ARG A 31 -12.49 -6.67 -18.09
N TYR A 32 -13.80 -6.89 -18.01
CA TYR A 32 -14.51 -7.50 -16.89
C TYR A 32 -15.16 -8.80 -17.32
N GLU A 33 -14.98 -9.86 -16.56
CA GLU A 33 -15.54 -11.18 -16.83
C GLU A 33 -16.56 -11.57 -15.77
N THR A 34 -17.77 -11.96 -16.17
CA THR A 34 -18.82 -12.48 -15.30
C THR A 34 -18.71 -14.00 -15.27
N ARG A 35 -18.47 -14.60 -14.07
CA ARG A 35 -18.23 -16.05 -13.95
C ARG A 35 -19.28 -16.78 -13.12
N ARG A 36 -20.13 -16.08 -12.37
CA ARG A 36 -21.12 -16.71 -11.48
C ARG A 36 -22.51 -16.59 -12.09
N LEU A 37 -23.32 -17.65 -11.97
CA LEU A 37 -24.69 -17.67 -12.48
C LEU A 37 -25.52 -16.48 -11.96
N LEU A 38 -25.46 -16.18 -10.67
CA LEU A 38 -26.08 -14.99 -10.07
C LEU A 38 -25.56 -13.69 -10.65
N GLY A 39 -24.29 -13.65 -11.06
CA GLY A 39 -23.70 -12.50 -11.76
C GLY A 39 -24.32 -12.30 -13.14
N TYR A 40 -24.54 -13.38 -13.89
CA TYR A 40 -25.21 -13.32 -15.21
C TYR A 40 -26.65 -12.83 -15.07
N LEU A 41 -27.44 -13.38 -14.13
CA LEU A 41 -28.81 -12.94 -13.88
C LEU A 41 -28.89 -11.46 -13.51
N LYS A 42 -27.94 -10.99 -12.73
CA LYS A 42 -27.85 -9.57 -12.34
C LYS A 42 -27.65 -8.65 -13.55
N THR A 43 -26.97 -9.10 -14.61
CA THR A 43 -26.74 -8.28 -15.81
C THR A 43 -28.01 -8.04 -16.64
N LEU A 44 -29.09 -8.77 -16.39
CA LEU A 44 -30.38 -8.53 -17.04
C LEU A 44 -31.07 -7.25 -16.49
N THR A 45 -30.78 -6.88 -15.26
CA THR A 45 -31.45 -5.73 -14.58
C THR A 45 -30.49 -4.58 -14.25
N THR A 46 -29.19 -4.82 -14.26
CA THR A 46 -28.19 -3.80 -13.95
C THR A 46 -27.17 -3.63 -15.07
N PRO A 47 -26.74 -2.40 -15.38
CA PRO A 47 -25.71 -2.15 -16.37
C PRO A 47 -24.43 -2.95 -16.07
N SER A 48 -23.71 -3.33 -17.11
CA SER A 48 -22.38 -3.95 -16.95
C SER A 48 -21.41 -3.06 -16.20
N LYS A 49 -20.37 -3.64 -15.63
CA LYS A 49 -19.32 -2.88 -14.94
C LYS A 49 -18.64 -1.87 -15.85
N ALA A 50 -18.40 -2.23 -17.11
CA ALA A 50 -17.80 -1.33 -18.09
C ALA A 50 -18.70 -0.12 -18.37
N LEU A 51 -20.00 -0.34 -18.53
CA LEU A 51 -20.97 0.75 -18.73
C LEU A 51 -21.11 1.65 -17.47
N GLN A 52 -21.05 1.06 -16.29
CA GLN A 52 -21.02 1.83 -15.03
C GLN A 52 -19.76 2.70 -14.94
N GLU A 53 -18.59 2.20 -15.30
CA GLU A 53 -17.35 2.97 -15.34
C GLU A 53 -17.39 4.09 -16.38
N LEU A 54 -17.90 3.81 -17.57
CA LEU A 54 -18.08 4.82 -18.61
C LEU A 54 -18.93 5.98 -18.09
N LYS A 55 -20.11 5.69 -17.53
CA LYS A 55 -21.02 6.71 -16.99
C LYS A 55 -20.38 7.49 -15.84
N ALA A 56 -19.64 6.82 -14.96
CA ALA A 56 -18.94 7.48 -13.87
C ALA A 56 -17.84 8.41 -14.39
N ALA A 57 -17.01 7.97 -15.33
CA ALA A 57 -15.95 8.78 -15.93
C ALA A 57 -16.51 10.01 -16.66
N GLN A 58 -17.55 9.83 -17.49
CA GLN A 58 -18.22 10.95 -18.18
C GLN A 58 -18.81 11.95 -17.19
N GLY A 59 -19.50 11.48 -16.15
CA GLY A 59 -20.07 12.34 -15.13
C GLY A 59 -19.05 13.09 -14.26
N ILE A 60 -17.84 12.55 -14.10
CA ILE A 60 -16.71 13.21 -13.43
C ILE A 60 -16.12 14.28 -14.35
N ASP A 61 -15.90 13.95 -15.63
CA ASP A 61 -15.39 14.87 -16.63
C ASP A 61 -16.31 16.08 -16.82
N GLN A 62 -17.63 15.87 -16.93
CA GLN A 62 -18.64 16.93 -16.98
C GLN A 62 -18.60 17.88 -15.77
N ARG A 63 -18.13 17.41 -14.61
CA ARG A 63 -17.90 18.22 -13.40
C ARG A 63 -16.52 18.90 -13.40
N GLY A 64 -15.77 18.75 -14.51
CA GLY A 64 -14.46 19.36 -14.70
C GLY A 64 -13.38 18.79 -13.80
N VAL A 65 -13.56 17.59 -13.20
CA VAL A 65 -12.53 16.90 -12.43
C VAL A 65 -11.60 16.19 -13.40
N PRO A 66 -10.28 16.43 -13.37
CA PRO A 66 -9.32 15.76 -14.26
C PRO A 66 -9.40 14.24 -14.14
N THR A 67 -9.65 13.56 -15.26
CA THR A 67 -9.85 12.11 -15.32
C THR A 67 -9.45 11.58 -16.71
N PRO A 68 -9.04 10.29 -16.85
CA PRO A 68 -8.87 9.68 -18.15
C PRO A 68 -10.17 9.72 -18.98
N VAL A 69 -10.06 10.09 -20.23
CA VAL A 69 -11.21 10.21 -21.12
C VAL A 69 -11.67 8.83 -21.57
N PRO A 70 -12.92 8.43 -21.30
CA PRO A 70 -13.47 7.19 -21.82
C PRO A 70 -13.85 7.36 -23.29
N VAL A 71 -13.44 6.41 -24.12
CA VAL A 71 -13.60 6.47 -25.59
C VAL A 71 -14.69 5.54 -26.08
N ALA A 72 -14.77 4.32 -25.50
CA ALA A 72 -15.71 3.32 -25.93
C ALA A 72 -16.06 2.34 -24.80
N VAL A 73 -17.20 1.68 -24.98
CA VAL A 73 -17.62 0.53 -24.17
C VAL A 73 -18.11 -0.56 -25.12
N GLY A 74 -17.82 -1.81 -24.77
CA GLY A 74 -18.28 -2.98 -25.50
C GLY A 74 -18.77 -4.08 -24.55
N GLU A 75 -19.73 -4.87 -25.01
CA GLU A 75 -20.28 -5.98 -24.25
C GLU A 75 -20.36 -7.23 -25.12
N LYS A 76 -19.89 -8.36 -24.61
CA LYS A 76 -20.08 -9.67 -25.21
C LYS A 76 -21.24 -10.36 -24.52
N LEU A 77 -22.31 -10.60 -25.25
CA LEU A 77 -23.53 -11.21 -24.75
C LEU A 77 -23.55 -12.70 -25.01
N THR A 78 -24.14 -13.45 -24.08
CA THR A 78 -24.53 -14.86 -24.25
C THR A 78 -25.96 -15.02 -23.69
N PHE A 79 -26.91 -15.40 -24.50
CA PHE A 79 -28.35 -15.47 -24.13
C PHE A 79 -28.86 -14.15 -23.48
N LYS A 80 -28.57 -13.00 -24.10
CA LYS A 80 -28.88 -11.64 -23.60
C LYS A 80 -28.23 -11.26 -22.25
N MET A 81 -27.38 -12.10 -21.69
CA MET A 81 -26.64 -11.83 -20.46
C MET A 81 -25.21 -11.41 -20.81
N VAL A 82 -24.67 -10.44 -20.05
CA VAL A 82 -23.29 -9.96 -20.29
C VAL A 82 -22.27 -10.95 -19.74
N LYS A 83 -21.57 -11.63 -20.65
CA LYS A 83 -20.45 -12.53 -20.32
C LYS A 83 -19.17 -11.75 -20.04
N GLU A 84 -18.86 -10.78 -20.89
CA GLU A 84 -17.70 -9.92 -20.79
C GLU A 84 -18.11 -8.49 -21.12
N SER A 85 -17.47 -7.53 -20.45
CA SER A 85 -17.64 -6.12 -20.77
C SER A 85 -16.30 -5.41 -20.79
N TYR A 86 -16.17 -4.42 -21.66
CA TYR A 86 -14.93 -3.72 -21.95
C TYR A 86 -15.18 -2.23 -21.87
N VAL A 87 -14.29 -1.49 -21.22
CA VAL A 87 -14.24 -0.04 -21.32
C VAL A 87 -12.86 0.38 -21.79
N VAL A 88 -12.83 1.30 -22.73
CA VAL A 88 -11.62 1.83 -23.36
C VAL A 88 -11.42 3.26 -22.94
N PHE A 89 -10.22 3.57 -22.47
CA PHE A 89 -9.80 4.92 -22.11
C PHE A 89 -8.63 5.35 -22.99
N LYS A 90 -8.56 6.63 -23.34
CA LYS A 90 -7.34 7.19 -23.91
C LYS A 90 -6.25 7.18 -22.85
N GLU A 91 -5.08 6.64 -23.16
CA GLU A 91 -3.95 6.58 -22.23
C GLU A 91 -3.40 7.98 -21.98
N ILE A 92 -3.22 8.32 -20.70
CA ILE A 92 -2.53 9.55 -20.31
C ILE A 92 -1.03 9.29 -20.45
N LYS A 93 -0.37 9.95 -21.39
CA LYS A 93 1.06 9.78 -21.63
C LYS A 93 1.89 10.20 -20.42
N GLN A 94 3.01 9.52 -20.20
CA GLN A 94 3.97 9.82 -19.15
C GLN A 94 3.35 10.00 -17.75
N CYS A 95 2.31 9.21 -17.46
CA CYS A 95 1.68 9.24 -16.15
C CYS A 95 2.29 8.16 -15.23
N HIS A 96 2.36 8.50 -13.94
CA HIS A 96 2.82 7.62 -12.88
C HIS A 96 1.77 7.53 -11.78
N PRO A 97 1.51 6.34 -11.20
CA PRO A 97 0.67 6.25 -10.01
C PRO A 97 1.26 7.06 -8.86
N LEU A 98 0.42 7.80 -8.15
CA LEU A 98 0.88 8.72 -7.11
C LEU A 98 1.51 8.01 -5.90
N ASN A 99 1.09 6.77 -5.61
CA ASN A 99 1.74 5.95 -4.59
C ASN A 99 3.20 5.61 -4.98
N SER A 100 3.47 5.30 -6.27
CA SER A 100 4.84 5.03 -6.75
C SER A 100 5.71 6.29 -6.66
N TYR A 101 5.17 7.45 -6.95
CA TYR A 101 5.88 8.72 -6.76
C TYR A 101 6.37 8.90 -5.31
N PHE A 102 5.49 8.71 -4.32
CA PHE A 102 5.85 8.92 -2.92
C PHE A 102 6.70 7.81 -2.32
N LEU A 103 6.54 6.56 -2.77
CA LEU A 103 7.19 5.41 -2.15
C LEU A 103 8.45 4.94 -2.86
N GLN A 104 8.64 5.30 -4.11
CA GLN A 104 9.80 4.91 -4.94
C GLN A 104 10.58 6.12 -5.43
N GLU A 105 9.94 6.97 -6.24
CA GLU A 105 10.65 8.03 -6.96
C GLU A 105 11.19 9.11 -6.03
N TYR A 106 10.37 9.64 -5.12
CA TYR A 106 10.81 10.69 -4.20
C TYR A 106 11.88 10.22 -3.20
N PRO A 107 11.78 9.02 -2.58
CA PRO A 107 12.83 8.53 -1.68
C PRO A 107 14.17 8.24 -2.36
N ALA A 108 14.16 7.93 -3.66
CA ALA A 108 15.39 7.63 -4.42
C ALA A 108 16.25 8.88 -4.65
N GLU A 109 15.62 10.07 -4.70
CA GLU A 109 16.32 11.32 -4.95
C GLU A 109 15.86 12.42 -3.97
N LYS A 110 16.69 12.76 -2.99
CA LYS A 110 16.41 13.77 -1.97
C LYS A 110 17.09 15.11 -2.25
N SER A 111 16.91 15.67 -3.45
CA SER A 111 17.40 17.00 -3.79
C SER A 111 16.45 18.11 -3.33
N SER A 112 16.92 19.34 -3.22
CA SER A 112 16.08 20.51 -2.92
C SER A 112 14.99 20.72 -3.98
N HIS A 113 15.32 20.42 -5.23
CA HIS A 113 14.38 20.43 -6.35
C HIS A 113 13.26 19.42 -6.17
N LYS A 114 13.57 18.17 -5.86
CA LYS A 114 12.57 17.11 -5.59
C LYS A 114 11.71 17.43 -4.38
N LEU A 115 12.27 18.09 -3.36
CA LEU A 115 11.48 18.55 -2.21
C LEU A 115 10.47 19.63 -2.64
N SER A 116 10.85 20.56 -3.50
CA SER A 116 9.95 21.58 -4.05
C SER A 116 8.84 20.95 -4.89
N GLU A 117 9.20 20.00 -5.77
CA GLU A 117 8.23 19.23 -6.57
C GLU A 117 7.23 18.48 -5.68
N LYS A 118 7.70 17.74 -4.65
CA LYS A 118 6.85 17.05 -3.69
C LYS A 118 5.84 17.99 -3.04
N ARG A 119 6.28 19.19 -2.64
CA ARG A 119 5.39 20.20 -2.05
C ARG A 119 4.30 20.64 -3.02
N LYS A 120 4.62 20.82 -4.30
CA LYS A 120 3.65 21.13 -5.36
C LYS A 120 2.67 19.97 -5.58
N VAL A 121 3.17 18.73 -5.68
CA VAL A 121 2.33 17.53 -5.84
C VAL A 121 1.32 17.43 -4.69
N ILE A 122 1.76 17.61 -3.45
CA ILE A 122 0.89 17.54 -2.27
C ILE A 122 -0.18 18.65 -2.28
N ALA A 123 0.20 19.87 -2.66
CA ALA A 123 -0.74 20.99 -2.76
C ALA A 123 -1.77 20.74 -3.87
N THR A 124 -1.33 20.31 -5.05
CA THR A 124 -2.22 19.97 -6.18
C THR A 124 -3.18 18.86 -5.82
N LEU A 125 -2.71 17.81 -5.10
CA LEU A 125 -3.58 16.73 -4.61
C LEU A 125 -4.63 17.24 -3.63
N GLY A 126 -4.28 18.17 -2.74
CA GLY A 126 -5.23 18.80 -1.81
C GLY A 126 -6.32 19.57 -2.53
N THR A 127 -5.95 20.40 -3.52
CA THR A 127 -6.91 21.15 -4.36
C THR A 127 -7.79 20.22 -5.19
N LEU A 128 -7.23 19.13 -5.75
CA LEU A 128 -8.01 18.15 -6.48
C LEU A 128 -9.01 17.42 -5.56
N ALA A 129 -8.59 17.01 -4.37
CA ALA A 129 -9.46 16.34 -3.41
C ALA A 129 -10.62 17.24 -2.97
N GLU A 130 -10.38 18.55 -2.77
CA GLU A 130 -11.43 19.53 -2.53
C GLU A 130 -12.43 19.59 -3.68
N LYS A 131 -11.92 19.71 -4.90
CA LYS A 131 -12.76 19.75 -6.10
C LYS A 131 -13.62 18.49 -6.25
N VAL A 132 -13.01 17.31 -6.09
CA VAL A 132 -13.71 16.00 -6.13
C VAL A 132 -14.87 15.98 -5.13
N HIS A 133 -14.65 16.42 -3.90
CA HIS A 133 -15.68 16.40 -2.86
C HIS A 133 -16.75 17.47 -3.09
N ARG A 134 -16.35 18.69 -3.46
CA ARG A 134 -17.28 19.80 -3.79
C ARG A 134 -18.23 19.45 -4.94
N GLU A 135 -17.70 18.76 -5.95
CA GLU A 135 -18.48 18.29 -7.09
C GLU A 135 -19.29 17.00 -6.77
N GLY A 136 -19.37 16.59 -5.52
CA GLY A 136 -20.18 15.44 -5.08
C GLY A 136 -19.67 14.09 -5.60
N VAL A 137 -18.40 13.97 -5.96
CA VAL A 137 -17.80 12.72 -6.41
C VAL A 137 -17.34 11.91 -5.18
N PHE A 138 -18.08 10.87 -4.85
CA PHE A 138 -17.74 9.95 -3.76
C PHE A 138 -17.02 8.73 -4.31
N GLN A 139 -15.74 8.55 -3.98
CA GLN A 139 -14.99 7.33 -4.29
C GLN A 139 -14.80 6.51 -3.01
N SER A 140 -15.40 5.34 -2.95
CA SER A 140 -15.31 4.50 -1.75
C SER A 140 -13.93 3.89 -1.51
N ASP A 141 -13.01 3.96 -2.48
CA ASP A 141 -11.59 3.56 -2.38
C ASP A 141 -10.67 4.75 -2.69
N PHE A 142 -10.82 5.84 -1.94
CA PHE A 142 -10.06 7.08 -2.12
C PHE A 142 -8.63 6.91 -1.58
N SER A 143 -7.73 6.37 -2.39
CA SER A 143 -6.34 6.05 -2.02
C SER A 143 -5.35 6.58 -3.06
N LEU A 144 -4.06 6.69 -2.70
CA LEU A 144 -3.02 7.18 -3.62
C LEU A 144 -2.91 6.38 -4.92
N ASN A 145 -3.30 5.10 -4.91
CA ASN A 145 -3.26 4.24 -6.10
C ASN A 145 -4.22 4.71 -7.21
N ASN A 146 -5.27 5.45 -6.82
CA ASN A 146 -6.33 5.90 -7.72
C ASN A 146 -6.08 7.33 -8.24
N PHE A 147 -4.86 7.83 -8.09
CA PHE A 147 -4.42 9.09 -8.66
C PHE A 147 -3.22 8.88 -9.58
N LEU A 148 -3.25 9.53 -10.74
CA LEU A 148 -2.19 9.51 -11.72
C LEU A 148 -1.55 10.90 -11.81
N LEU A 149 -0.23 10.95 -11.70
CA LEU A 149 0.58 12.16 -11.78
C LEU A 149 1.18 12.30 -13.18
N THR A 150 1.05 13.46 -13.79
CA THR A 150 1.79 13.84 -15.01
C THR A 150 2.59 15.11 -14.76
N ARG A 151 3.69 15.22 -15.52
CA ARG A 151 4.52 16.42 -15.60
C ARG A 151 4.38 17.00 -16.98
N GLY A 152 3.85 18.21 -17.06
CA GLY A 152 3.72 18.94 -18.31
C GLY A 152 4.92 19.87 -18.59
N VAL A 153 4.78 20.65 -19.66
CA VAL A 153 5.73 21.69 -20.04
C VAL A 153 5.91 22.68 -18.87
N GLN A 154 7.13 23.23 -18.68
CA GLN A 154 7.48 24.13 -17.58
C GLN A 154 7.26 23.54 -16.18
N ARG A 155 7.33 22.19 -16.04
CA ARG A 155 7.15 21.48 -14.77
C ARG A 155 5.79 21.72 -14.12
N SER A 156 4.76 21.92 -14.95
CA SER A 156 3.39 21.92 -14.48
C SER A 156 3.02 20.51 -13.99
N ILE A 157 2.26 20.45 -12.88
CA ILE A 157 1.83 19.17 -12.28
C ILE A 157 0.33 19.06 -12.46
N THR A 158 -0.10 17.97 -13.08
CA THR A 158 -1.51 17.60 -13.17
C THR A 158 -1.72 16.24 -12.51
N ILE A 159 -2.77 16.14 -11.72
CA ILE A 159 -3.18 14.89 -11.07
C ILE A 159 -4.58 14.54 -11.58
N TYR A 160 -4.74 13.30 -12.04
CA TYR A 160 -5.99 12.76 -12.55
C TYR A 160 -6.57 11.76 -11.56
N LEU A 161 -7.89 11.82 -11.35
CA LEU A 161 -8.61 10.77 -10.63
C LEU A 161 -8.83 9.59 -11.57
N SER A 162 -8.49 8.38 -11.13
CA SER A 162 -8.64 7.14 -11.89
C SER A 162 -9.38 6.08 -11.09
N ASP A 163 -9.68 4.94 -11.72
CA ASP A 163 -10.44 3.80 -11.18
C ASP A 163 -11.85 4.15 -10.72
N PHE A 164 -12.79 4.00 -11.66
CA PHE A 164 -14.18 4.46 -11.52
C PHE A 164 -15.13 3.40 -10.96
N GLU A 165 -14.67 2.16 -10.71
CA GLU A 165 -15.52 1.04 -10.27
C GLU A 165 -16.31 1.32 -8.97
N LYS A 166 -15.74 2.16 -8.10
CA LYS A 166 -16.30 2.42 -6.76
C LYS A 166 -16.69 3.89 -6.58
N ILE A 167 -17.06 4.53 -7.67
CA ILE A 167 -17.50 5.91 -7.65
C ILE A 167 -19.02 6.00 -7.64
N THR A 168 -19.52 6.93 -6.87
CA THR A 168 -20.93 7.34 -6.85
C THR A 168 -20.98 8.85 -6.99
N LEU A 169 -21.73 9.34 -7.99
CA LEU A 169 -21.98 10.75 -8.18
C LEU A 169 -23.19 11.17 -7.34
N LYS A 170 -23.02 12.20 -6.53
CA LYS A 170 -24.04 12.76 -5.63
C LYS A 170 -24.22 14.24 -5.88
N LYS A 171 -25.29 14.80 -5.34
CA LYS A 171 -25.51 16.25 -5.34
C LYS A 171 -24.50 16.95 -4.41
N SER A 172 -24.23 16.36 -3.25
CA SER A 172 -23.24 16.80 -2.28
C SER A 172 -22.76 15.61 -1.43
N LEU A 173 -21.56 15.72 -0.83
CA LEU A 173 -21.07 14.77 0.14
C LEU A 173 -21.40 15.21 1.56
N SER A 174 -21.69 14.25 2.44
CA SER A 174 -21.74 14.53 3.87
C SER A 174 -20.33 14.64 4.45
N SER A 175 -20.16 15.43 5.51
CA SER A 175 -18.88 15.57 6.21
C SER A 175 -18.28 14.21 6.63
N ARG A 176 -19.14 13.24 7.00
CA ARG A 176 -18.70 11.87 7.32
C ARG A 176 -18.08 11.15 6.10
N GLN A 177 -18.64 11.37 4.91
CA GLN A 177 -18.10 10.80 3.66
C GLN A 177 -16.76 11.44 3.30
N GLU A 178 -16.67 12.77 3.37
CA GLU A 178 -15.43 13.51 3.13
C GLU A 178 -14.32 13.06 4.09
N ILE A 179 -14.58 13.03 5.42
CA ILE A 179 -13.63 12.56 6.41
C ILE A 179 -13.21 11.12 6.14
N THR A 180 -14.14 10.25 5.70
CA THR A 180 -13.82 8.85 5.39
C THR A 180 -12.92 8.74 4.15
N CYS A 181 -13.16 9.54 3.10
CA CYS A 181 -12.29 9.62 1.92
C CYS A 181 -10.90 10.12 2.31
N LEU A 182 -10.81 11.24 3.03
CA LEU A 182 -9.54 11.81 3.49
C LEU A 182 -8.78 10.86 4.42
N ALA A 183 -9.49 10.14 5.30
CA ALA A 183 -8.88 9.13 6.16
C ALA A 183 -8.29 7.94 5.39
N LYS A 184 -8.93 7.52 4.29
CA LYS A 184 -8.39 6.49 3.40
C LYS A 184 -7.16 6.98 2.66
N LEU A 185 -7.17 8.22 2.18
CA LEU A 185 -6.02 8.84 1.55
C LEU A 185 -4.85 9.02 2.55
N ASN A 186 -5.17 9.27 3.83
CA ASN A 186 -4.19 9.43 4.91
C ASN A 186 -3.55 8.11 5.38
N ARG A 187 -3.98 6.95 4.85
CA ARG A 187 -3.32 5.65 5.11
C ARG A 187 -2.00 5.52 4.34
N VAL A 188 -1.11 6.43 4.59
CA VAL A 188 0.25 6.50 4.05
C VAL A 188 1.22 6.49 5.24
N GLY A 189 2.27 5.71 5.15
CA GLY A 189 3.22 5.52 6.24
C GLY A 189 4.00 6.78 6.62
N ARG A 190 5.24 6.57 7.04
CA ARG A 190 6.14 7.64 7.48
C ARG A 190 6.74 8.45 6.33
N GLU A 191 6.58 7.99 5.11
CA GLU A 191 7.07 8.62 3.87
C GLU A 191 6.47 10.02 3.66
N ILE A 192 5.25 10.21 4.19
CA ILE A 192 4.57 11.51 4.18
C ILE A 192 4.66 12.13 5.59
N SER A 193 5.45 13.19 5.71
CA SER A 193 5.67 13.89 6.96
C SER A 193 4.40 14.60 7.48
N LEU A 194 4.39 14.96 8.75
CA LEU A 194 3.29 15.74 9.34
C LEU A 194 3.13 17.11 8.63
N SER A 195 4.23 17.77 8.29
CA SER A 195 4.20 19.04 7.54
C SER A 195 3.61 18.88 6.14
N ASP A 196 3.82 17.73 5.49
CA ASP A 196 3.22 17.42 4.19
C ASP A 196 1.71 17.18 4.32
N ARG A 197 1.27 16.47 5.37
CA ARG A 197 -0.16 16.28 5.67
C ARG A 197 -0.87 17.61 5.95
N LEU A 198 -0.23 18.50 6.70
CA LEU A 198 -0.75 19.85 6.95
C LEU A 198 -0.80 20.70 5.66
N ARG A 199 0.20 20.58 4.78
CA ARG A 199 0.21 21.25 3.47
C ARG A 199 -0.96 20.78 2.60
N PHE A 200 -1.20 19.48 2.55
CA PHE A 200 -2.36 18.90 1.89
C PHE A 200 -3.67 19.50 2.44
N LEU A 201 -3.85 19.50 3.77
CA LEU A 201 -5.07 20.03 4.39
C LEU A 201 -5.26 21.52 4.15
N LYS A 202 -4.18 22.31 4.18
CA LYS A 202 -4.25 23.75 3.83
C LYS A 202 -4.75 23.95 2.40
N SER A 203 -4.28 23.15 1.45
CA SER A 203 -4.72 23.21 0.06
C SER A 203 -6.14 22.69 -0.13
N TYR A 204 -6.53 21.68 0.63
CA TYR A 204 -7.90 21.12 0.62
C TYR A 204 -8.93 22.13 1.16
N VAL A 205 -8.65 22.76 2.28
CA VAL A 205 -9.62 23.71 2.89
C VAL A 205 -9.59 25.10 2.23
N GLY A 206 -8.47 25.46 1.58
CA GLY A 206 -8.27 26.73 0.92
C GLY A 206 -8.19 27.90 1.90
N LYS A 207 -8.45 29.12 1.40
CA LYS A 207 -8.31 30.38 2.16
C LYS A 207 -9.37 30.58 3.27
N ARG A 208 -10.39 29.73 3.33
CA ARG A 208 -11.56 29.93 4.22
C ARG A 208 -11.36 29.35 5.63
N ALA A 209 -10.27 28.62 5.87
CA ALA A 209 -10.09 27.93 7.14
C ALA A 209 -9.35 28.77 8.18
N SER A 210 -9.94 28.92 9.36
CA SER A 210 -9.21 29.29 10.57
C SER A 210 -8.24 28.17 10.99
N GLY A 211 -7.17 28.53 11.72
CA GLY A 211 -6.24 27.55 12.27
C GLY A 211 -6.92 26.49 13.15
N HIS A 212 -7.94 26.89 13.92
CA HIS A 212 -8.74 25.96 14.75
C HIS A 212 -9.52 24.94 13.91
N HIS A 213 -10.08 25.34 12.78
CA HIS A 213 -10.78 24.42 11.88
C HIS A 213 -9.83 23.39 11.29
N LEU A 214 -8.63 23.79 10.85
CA LEU A 214 -7.60 22.86 10.35
C LEU A 214 -7.19 21.82 11.37
N VAL A 215 -6.96 22.22 12.62
CA VAL A 215 -6.57 21.30 13.71
C VAL A 215 -7.70 20.32 14.02
N SER A 216 -8.93 20.80 14.09
CA SER A 216 -10.11 19.95 14.32
C SER A 216 -10.28 18.93 13.19
N LEU A 217 -10.20 19.35 11.94
CA LEU A 217 -10.31 18.47 10.77
C LEU A 217 -9.18 17.44 10.76
N ALA A 218 -7.94 17.85 11.03
CA ALA A 218 -6.79 16.95 11.14
C ALA A 218 -7.00 15.86 12.20
N ARG A 219 -7.53 16.21 13.37
CA ARG A 219 -7.86 15.26 14.45
C ARG A 219 -8.95 14.28 14.04
N MET A 220 -10.02 14.74 13.38
CA MET A 220 -11.10 13.87 12.90
C MET A 220 -10.59 12.89 11.83
N ILE A 221 -9.80 13.36 10.87
CA ILE A 221 -9.19 12.51 9.85
C ILE A 221 -8.26 11.48 10.49
N GLN A 222 -7.38 11.90 11.41
CA GLN A 222 -6.46 11.00 12.10
C GLN A 222 -7.20 9.93 12.90
N LYS A 223 -8.21 10.29 13.68
CA LYS A 223 -9.06 9.35 14.41
C LYS A 223 -9.65 8.32 13.45
N ARG A 224 -10.26 8.79 12.36
CA ARG A 224 -10.88 7.90 11.37
C ARG A 224 -9.87 7.02 10.65
N THR A 225 -8.67 7.53 10.36
CA THR A 225 -7.56 6.76 9.77
C THR A 225 -7.20 5.56 10.64
N VAL A 226 -6.98 5.81 11.95
CA VAL A 226 -6.58 4.77 12.89
C VAL A 226 -7.69 3.73 13.08
N GLU A 227 -8.97 4.15 13.11
CA GLU A 227 -10.11 3.23 13.13
C GLU A 227 -10.14 2.30 11.92
N LEU A 228 -9.92 2.85 10.71
CA LEU A 228 -9.86 2.06 9.48
C LEU A 228 -8.69 1.06 9.49
N LEU A 229 -7.51 1.50 9.91
CA LEU A 229 -6.33 0.64 10.04
C LEU A 229 -6.55 -0.47 11.07
N LYS A 230 -7.19 -0.17 12.21
CA LYS A 230 -7.57 -1.19 13.20
C LYS A 230 -8.53 -2.23 12.61
N GLN A 231 -9.52 -1.80 11.82
CA GLN A 231 -10.42 -2.72 11.12
C GLN A 231 -9.68 -3.61 10.12
N ASP A 232 -8.72 -3.05 9.36
CA ASP A 232 -7.91 -3.81 8.42
C ASP A 232 -7.00 -4.81 9.16
N TYR A 233 -6.38 -4.41 10.27
CA TYR A 233 -5.59 -5.28 11.13
C TYR A 233 -6.38 -6.48 11.64
N LEU A 234 -7.58 -6.23 12.20
CA LEU A 234 -8.44 -7.30 12.74
C LEU A 234 -8.99 -8.24 11.65
N ARG A 235 -9.18 -7.73 10.43
CA ARG A 235 -9.65 -8.52 9.27
C ARG A 235 -8.53 -9.19 8.48
N GLY A 236 -7.29 -9.00 8.84
CA GLY A 236 -6.13 -9.49 8.08
C GLY A 236 -6.09 -8.95 6.64
N ARG A 237 -6.41 -7.67 6.43
CA ARG A 237 -6.40 -7.04 5.10
C ARG A 237 -5.17 -6.17 4.92
N VAL A 238 -4.45 -6.38 3.82
CA VAL A 238 -3.36 -5.48 3.39
C VAL A 238 -3.94 -4.36 2.56
N THR A 239 -3.51 -3.13 2.84
CA THR A 239 -3.79 -2.02 1.94
C THR A 239 -2.87 -2.09 0.72
N SER A 240 -3.43 -1.96 -0.47
CA SER A 240 -2.69 -2.01 -1.74
C SER A 240 -1.65 -0.90 -1.92
N VAL A 241 -1.65 0.11 -1.04
CA VAL A 241 -0.71 1.24 -1.12
C VAL A 241 0.74 0.79 -1.11
N TYR A 242 1.13 -0.12 -0.19
CA TYR A 242 2.49 -0.65 -0.18
C TYR A 242 2.70 -1.72 -1.24
N THR A 243 1.74 -2.65 -1.40
CA THR A 243 1.94 -3.80 -2.28
C THR A 243 2.09 -3.40 -3.74
N ASP A 244 1.27 -2.46 -4.23
CA ASP A 244 1.30 -2.06 -5.63
C ASP A 244 2.54 -1.19 -5.97
N ALA A 245 3.07 -0.45 -5.00
CA ALA A 245 4.24 0.39 -5.22
C ALA A 245 5.57 -0.35 -4.98
N LEU A 246 5.71 -1.01 -3.83
CA LEU A 246 7.01 -1.50 -3.36
C LEU A 246 7.31 -2.94 -3.78
N TYR A 247 6.30 -3.71 -4.15
CA TYR A 247 6.44 -5.14 -4.40
C TYR A 247 6.05 -5.51 -5.81
N GLU A 248 6.64 -6.61 -6.28
CA GLU A 248 6.19 -7.36 -7.44
C GLU A 248 5.43 -8.59 -6.95
N LYS A 249 4.28 -8.84 -7.57
CA LYS A 249 3.53 -10.07 -7.30
C LYS A 249 4.17 -11.21 -8.08
N TYR A 250 4.56 -12.24 -7.36
CA TYR A 250 5.04 -13.49 -7.94
C TYR A 250 3.97 -14.55 -7.87
N GLN A 251 3.79 -15.30 -8.96
CA GLN A 251 2.86 -16.43 -9.03
C GLN A 251 3.34 -17.41 -10.08
N ARG A 252 3.81 -18.57 -9.67
CA ARG A 252 4.15 -19.70 -10.53
C ARG A 252 3.73 -21.00 -9.85
N GLU A 253 3.03 -21.89 -10.58
CA GLU A 253 2.60 -23.20 -10.09
C GLU A 253 2.14 -23.20 -8.61
N ASN A 254 2.95 -23.79 -7.76
CA ASN A 254 2.68 -23.95 -6.33
C ASN A 254 3.25 -22.81 -5.44
N THR A 255 3.81 -21.77 -6.05
CA THR A 255 4.48 -20.69 -5.31
C THR A 255 3.85 -19.35 -5.64
N GLY A 256 3.48 -18.60 -4.61
CA GLY A 256 2.91 -17.27 -4.79
C GLY A 256 3.25 -16.32 -3.64
N GLY A 257 3.35 -15.02 -3.94
CA GLY A 257 3.66 -14.04 -2.92
C GLY A 257 3.98 -12.64 -3.44
N TYR A 258 4.74 -11.90 -2.66
CA TYR A 258 5.18 -10.55 -2.94
C TYR A 258 6.67 -10.41 -2.65
N VAL A 259 7.43 -9.92 -3.61
CA VAL A 259 8.87 -9.67 -3.51
C VAL A 259 9.11 -8.18 -3.70
N ARG A 260 9.86 -7.55 -2.82
CA ARG A 260 10.22 -6.14 -2.94
C ARG A 260 11.00 -5.93 -4.24
N ARG A 261 10.59 -4.90 -5.01
CA ARG A 261 11.22 -4.56 -6.28
C ARG A 261 12.72 -4.35 -6.11
N GLY A 262 13.51 -4.92 -7.02
CA GLY A 262 14.97 -4.86 -6.99
C GLY A 262 15.68 -6.09 -6.44
N TYR A 263 14.95 -7.08 -5.89
CA TYR A 263 15.49 -8.41 -5.65
C TYR A 263 15.32 -9.30 -6.88
N LYS A 264 16.28 -10.18 -7.11
CA LYS A 264 16.14 -11.26 -8.09
C LYS A 264 15.34 -12.40 -7.48
N ILE A 265 14.36 -12.90 -8.19
CA ILE A 265 13.50 -13.99 -7.68
C ILE A 265 14.27 -15.29 -7.51
N GLU A 266 15.27 -15.52 -8.33
CA GLU A 266 16.14 -16.69 -8.28
C GLU A 266 16.87 -16.79 -6.92
N ASP A 267 17.39 -15.66 -6.42
CA ASP A 267 18.07 -15.60 -5.12
C ASP A 267 17.09 -15.93 -3.98
N ILE A 268 15.85 -15.45 -4.06
CA ILE A 268 14.80 -15.75 -3.08
C ILE A 268 14.46 -17.24 -3.09
N LEU A 269 14.27 -17.82 -4.26
CA LEU A 269 13.94 -19.24 -4.40
C LEU A 269 15.10 -20.14 -3.92
N GLU A 270 16.34 -19.70 -4.12
CA GLU A 270 17.51 -20.41 -3.60
C GLU A 270 17.52 -20.42 -2.07
N VAL A 271 17.22 -19.32 -1.42
CA VAL A 271 17.10 -19.28 0.05
C VAL A 271 16.00 -20.22 0.54
N ILE A 272 14.86 -20.26 -0.14
CA ILE A 272 13.76 -21.18 0.22
C ILE A 272 14.25 -22.66 0.13
N ARG A 273 14.99 -23.02 -0.91
CA ARG A 273 15.57 -24.38 -1.04
C ARG A 273 16.55 -24.72 0.09
N ARG A 274 17.32 -23.74 0.61
CA ARG A 274 18.24 -23.98 1.75
C ARG A 274 17.51 -24.43 2.99
N PHE A 275 16.29 -23.94 3.26
CA PHE A 275 15.47 -24.45 4.36
C PHE A 275 15.17 -25.95 4.21
N ASP A 276 14.89 -26.41 2.99
CA ASP A 276 14.62 -27.83 2.73
C ASP A 276 15.85 -28.72 2.94
N LEU A 277 17.03 -28.19 2.64
CA LEU A 277 18.30 -28.91 2.87
C LEU A 277 18.59 -29.00 4.37
N LEU A 278 18.41 -27.94 5.14
CA LEU A 278 18.59 -27.89 6.58
C LEU A 278 17.63 -28.85 7.31
N ALA A 279 16.37 -28.89 6.89
CA ALA A 279 15.38 -29.81 7.43
C ALA A 279 15.74 -31.29 7.22
N LYS A 280 16.40 -31.62 6.12
CA LYS A 280 16.90 -32.99 5.84
C LYS A 280 18.11 -33.38 6.69
N SER A 281 18.95 -32.40 7.05
CA SER A 281 20.17 -32.65 7.84
C SER A 281 19.91 -32.79 9.35
N HIS A 282 18.75 -32.33 9.86
CA HIS A 282 18.40 -32.38 11.28
C HIS A 282 16.98 -32.95 11.51
N PRO A 283 16.75 -34.24 11.29
CA PRO A 283 15.40 -34.83 11.33
C PRO A 283 14.75 -34.92 12.71
N SER A 284 15.50 -34.69 13.79
CA SER A 284 15.06 -34.93 15.17
C SER A 284 14.85 -33.71 16.05
N ALA A 285 14.87 -32.52 15.51
CA ALA A 285 14.51 -31.32 16.28
C ALA A 285 12.99 -31.28 16.48
N ASP A 286 12.53 -31.07 17.73
CA ASP A 286 11.16 -30.68 18.03
C ASP A 286 10.64 -29.76 16.97
N ILE A 287 9.45 -30.04 16.43
CA ILE A 287 8.83 -29.23 15.37
C ILE A 287 8.69 -27.80 15.90
N LYS A 288 9.74 -27.01 15.68
CA LYS A 288 9.71 -25.59 16.00
C LYS A 288 8.64 -24.97 15.13
N GLN A 289 7.79 -24.15 15.73
CA GLN A 289 6.73 -23.43 15.01
C GLN A 289 7.30 -22.57 13.88
N ARG A 290 8.60 -22.28 13.92
CA ARG A 290 9.31 -21.39 13.01
C ARG A 290 10.78 -21.78 12.93
N GLU A 291 11.32 -21.73 11.72
CA GLU A 291 12.77 -21.79 11.47
C GLU A 291 13.25 -20.40 11.04
N GLU A 292 14.48 -20.06 11.39
CA GLU A 292 15.11 -18.78 11.02
C GLU A 292 16.54 -19.02 10.55
N ILE A 293 16.89 -18.41 9.43
CA ILE A 293 18.28 -18.33 8.95
C ILE A 293 18.66 -16.87 8.66
N GLN A 294 19.93 -16.57 8.89
CA GLN A 294 20.52 -15.28 8.57
C GLN A 294 21.09 -15.32 7.17
N ILE A 295 20.73 -14.32 6.34
CA ILE A 295 21.13 -14.26 4.94
C ILE A 295 21.55 -12.83 4.55
N GLU A 296 22.25 -12.73 3.45
CA GLU A 296 22.52 -11.45 2.78
C GLU A 296 22.09 -11.56 1.32
N LEU A 297 21.26 -10.62 0.85
CA LEU A 297 20.79 -10.55 -0.52
C LEU A 297 21.01 -9.17 -1.10
N ALA A 298 21.26 -9.09 -2.40
CA ALA A 298 21.40 -7.83 -3.11
C ALA A 298 20.04 -7.20 -3.44
N LEU A 299 19.82 -5.97 -3.00
CA LEU A 299 18.70 -5.11 -3.39
C LEU A 299 19.25 -3.96 -4.23
N ASN A 300 18.95 -3.94 -5.52
CA ASN A 300 19.50 -2.95 -6.46
C ASN A 300 21.05 -2.82 -6.38
N GLY A 301 21.73 -3.96 -6.28
CA GLY A 301 23.21 -4.01 -6.17
C GLY A 301 23.77 -3.75 -4.78
N THR A 302 22.95 -3.37 -3.79
CA THR A 302 23.40 -3.16 -2.41
C THR A 302 23.06 -4.37 -1.55
N VAL A 303 24.05 -4.93 -0.87
CA VAL A 303 23.87 -6.10 0.02
C VAL A 303 23.06 -5.69 1.26
N GLN A 304 21.98 -6.41 1.48
CA GLN A 304 21.06 -6.22 2.60
C GLN A 304 21.10 -7.45 3.53
N PRO A 305 21.37 -7.28 4.82
CA PRO A 305 21.23 -8.35 5.80
C PRO A 305 19.75 -8.58 6.11
N LEU A 306 19.30 -9.84 6.04
CA LEU A 306 17.93 -10.25 6.26
C LEU A 306 17.88 -11.44 7.24
N SER A 307 16.78 -11.52 8.00
CA SER A 307 16.32 -12.74 8.64
C SER A 307 15.28 -13.38 7.74
N ALA A 308 15.55 -14.57 7.23
CA ALA A 308 14.57 -15.39 6.52
C ALA A 308 13.91 -16.34 7.50
N LEU A 309 12.58 -16.29 7.55
CA LEU A 309 11.74 -17.05 8.48
C LEU A 309 10.85 -17.99 7.68
N ARG A 310 10.82 -19.27 8.08
CA ARG A 310 9.89 -20.28 7.55
C ARG A 310 8.84 -20.60 8.59
N TYR A 311 7.57 -20.61 8.18
CA TYR A 311 6.40 -20.91 9.00
C TYR A 311 5.74 -22.19 8.51
N PHE A 312 5.50 -23.13 9.42
CA PHE A 312 4.81 -24.38 9.12
C PHE A 312 3.30 -24.28 9.32
N PRO A 313 2.50 -24.97 8.50
CA PRO A 313 1.03 -24.85 8.51
C PRO A 313 0.35 -25.34 9.80
N HIS A 314 1.00 -26.22 10.56
CA HIS A 314 0.48 -26.77 11.81
C HIS A 314 0.90 -25.96 13.05
N ALA A 315 1.76 -24.98 12.90
CA ALA A 315 2.14 -24.08 13.98
C ALA A 315 0.98 -23.10 14.22
N HIS A 316 0.25 -23.35 15.27
CA HIS A 316 -0.94 -22.60 15.67
C HIS A 316 -0.70 -21.09 15.66
N ARG A 317 -1.55 -20.35 14.98
CA ARG A 317 -2.00 -18.98 15.18
C ARG A 317 -1.50 -17.88 14.25
N THR A 318 -0.31 -17.94 13.64
CA THR A 318 0.09 -16.88 12.68
C THR A 318 0.73 -17.49 11.44
N SER A 319 -0.04 -17.62 10.36
CA SER A 319 0.55 -17.88 9.05
C SER A 319 1.42 -16.69 8.63
N ALA A 320 2.47 -16.91 7.85
CA ALA A 320 3.31 -15.85 7.28
C ALA A 320 2.47 -14.74 6.61
N ARG A 321 1.39 -15.09 5.92
CA ARG A 321 0.43 -14.15 5.33
C ARG A 321 -0.20 -13.24 6.36
N THR A 322 -0.69 -13.81 7.46
CA THR A 322 -1.34 -13.04 8.53
C THR A 322 -0.36 -12.09 9.17
N LEU A 323 0.85 -12.56 9.47
CA LEU A 323 1.89 -11.74 10.07
C LEU A 323 2.35 -10.62 9.12
N TRP A 324 2.60 -10.92 7.84
CA TRP A 324 2.93 -9.92 6.84
C TRP A 324 1.86 -8.83 6.73
N THR A 325 0.59 -9.23 6.71
CA THR A 325 -0.56 -8.31 6.65
C THR A 325 -0.60 -7.40 7.88
N LYS A 326 -0.43 -7.98 9.07
CA LYS A 326 -0.40 -7.24 10.33
C LYS A 326 0.76 -6.24 10.37
N ILE A 327 1.97 -6.66 10.01
CA ILE A 327 3.17 -5.81 9.96
C ILE A 327 2.94 -4.62 9.01
N CYS A 328 2.48 -4.86 7.79
CA CYS A 328 2.20 -3.78 6.84
C CYS A 328 1.16 -2.79 7.37
N THR A 329 0.12 -3.28 8.04
CA THR A 329 -0.93 -2.42 8.60
C THR A 329 -0.42 -1.58 9.77
N LEU A 330 0.37 -2.16 10.66
CA LEU A 330 0.98 -1.47 11.79
C LEU A 330 2.00 -0.40 11.32
N ALA A 331 2.76 -0.69 10.27
CA ALA A 331 3.66 0.28 9.65
C ALA A 331 2.89 1.51 9.12
N LEU A 332 1.74 1.29 8.45
CA LEU A 332 0.85 2.38 8.00
C LEU A 332 0.26 3.18 9.18
N ALA A 333 0.04 2.56 10.32
CA ALA A 333 -0.38 3.23 11.54
C ALA A 333 0.75 4.05 12.21
N GLY A 334 1.95 4.01 11.64
CA GLY A 334 3.13 4.71 12.16
C GLY A 334 3.76 4.01 13.35
N ILE A 335 3.54 2.70 13.52
CA ILE A 335 4.29 1.87 14.46
C ILE A 335 5.67 1.62 13.85
N PRO A 336 6.75 1.87 14.59
CA PRO A 336 8.12 1.68 14.11
C PRO A 336 8.50 0.20 14.10
N LEU A 337 8.41 -0.43 12.94
CA LEU A 337 8.78 -1.83 12.71
C LEU A 337 9.37 -1.98 11.31
N ASP A 338 10.07 -3.09 11.09
CA ASP A 338 10.66 -3.41 9.80
C ASP A 338 9.67 -4.19 8.94
N ILE A 339 9.37 -3.64 7.76
CA ILE A 339 8.44 -4.27 6.81
C ILE A 339 9.19 -5.38 6.09
N PRO A 340 8.66 -6.61 6.03
CA PRO A 340 9.30 -7.70 5.31
C PRO A 340 9.55 -7.36 3.85
N HIS A 341 10.72 -7.67 3.33
CA HIS A 341 11.06 -7.48 1.93
C HIS A 341 10.49 -8.58 1.03
N VAL A 342 10.27 -9.75 1.59
CA VAL A 342 9.67 -10.88 0.88
C VAL A 342 8.58 -11.51 1.75
N PHE A 343 7.47 -11.81 1.11
CA PHE A 343 6.44 -12.72 1.59
C PHE A 343 6.18 -13.75 0.51
N MET A 344 6.35 -15.02 0.81
CA MET A 344 6.08 -16.12 -0.13
C MET A 344 5.30 -17.23 0.55
N GLU A 345 4.44 -17.88 -0.21
CA GLU A 345 3.77 -19.12 0.17
C GLU A 345 4.09 -20.19 -0.86
N VAL A 346 4.45 -21.37 -0.39
CA VAL A 346 4.79 -22.52 -1.22
C VAL A 346 3.87 -23.67 -0.84
N GLN A 347 3.21 -24.27 -1.83
CA GLN A 347 2.41 -25.47 -1.64
C GLN A 347 3.33 -26.69 -1.65
N VAL A 348 3.45 -27.36 -0.51
CA VAL A 348 4.24 -28.58 -0.35
C VAL A 348 3.29 -29.74 -0.05
N LYS A 349 3.06 -30.61 -1.05
CA LYS A 349 2.05 -31.68 -0.95
C LYS A 349 0.67 -31.11 -0.59
N SER A 350 0.08 -31.53 0.53
CA SER A 350 -1.21 -31.02 1.05
C SER A 350 -1.08 -29.76 1.92
N ASN A 351 0.14 -29.34 2.27
CA ASN A 351 0.40 -28.27 3.21
C ASN A 351 0.90 -27.00 2.51
N GLN A 352 0.66 -25.88 3.12
CA GLN A 352 1.12 -24.57 2.64
C GLN A 352 2.15 -24.03 3.65
N GLU A 353 3.38 -23.84 3.19
CA GLU A 353 4.44 -23.19 3.97
C GLU A 353 4.50 -21.71 3.64
N GLY A 354 4.87 -20.90 4.62
CA GLY A 354 5.00 -19.47 4.46
C GLY A 354 6.40 -18.97 4.80
N TYR A 355 6.88 -18.00 4.04
CA TYR A 355 8.21 -17.42 4.21
C TYR A 355 8.13 -15.91 4.32
N LEU A 356 8.88 -15.33 5.28
CA LEU A 356 9.07 -13.89 5.44
C LEU A 356 10.56 -13.58 5.50
N PHE A 357 11.00 -12.60 4.70
CA PHE A 357 12.36 -12.09 4.78
C PHE A 357 12.31 -10.66 5.32
N ILE A 358 12.82 -10.49 6.54
CA ILE A 358 12.73 -9.23 7.30
C ILE A 358 14.11 -8.58 7.35
N PRO A 359 14.26 -7.30 7.01
CA PRO A 359 15.55 -6.61 7.07
C PRO A 359 16.07 -6.57 8.51
N ARG A 360 17.40 -6.79 8.66
CA ARG A 360 18.11 -6.67 9.93
C ARG A 360 18.78 -5.32 10.02
N ARG A 361 18.57 -4.64 11.13
CA ARG A 361 19.28 -3.39 11.42
C ARG A 361 20.57 -3.68 12.14
N ARG A 362 21.70 -3.46 11.48
CA ARG A 362 23.05 -3.68 12.06
C ARG A 362 23.30 -2.84 13.32
N ASN A 363 22.68 -1.64 13.41
CA ASN A 363 22.93 -0.66 14.48
C ASN A 363 21.82 -0.63 15.54
N ALA A 364 20.91 -1.60 15.57
CA ALA A 364 19.88 -1.65 16.59
C ALA A 364 20.42 -2.32 17.86
N VAL A 365 20.42 -1.57 18.96
CA VAL A 365 20.79 -2.06 20.29
C VAL A 365 19.51 -2.49 21.01
N ASP A 366 19.56 -3.60 21.77
CA ASP A 366 18.44 -4.03 22.59
C ASP A 366 18.11 -2.99 23.65
N LEU A 367 16.83 -2.84 23.97
CA LEU A 367 16.38 -1.88 24.97
C LEU A 367 17.10 -2.09 26.32
N LYS A 368 17.27 -3.35 26.77
CA LYS A 368 18.03 -3.71 27.95
C LYS A 368 19.49 -3.24 27.92
N THR A 369 20.14 -3.38 26.77
CA THR A 369 21.54 -2.94 26.58
C THR A 369 21.64 -1.43 26.52
N PHE A 370 20.59 -0.73 26.11
CA PHE A 370 20.55 0.74 26.04
C PHE A 370 20.47 1.36 27.43
N PHE A 371 19.71 0.79 28.36
CA PHE A 371 19.59 1.26 29.77
C PHE A 371 20.82 0.99 30.64
N LYS A 372 22.02 1.15 30.10
CA LYS A 372 23.25 1.06 30.89
C LYS A 372 23.43 2.36 31.72
N PRO A 373 24.11 2.27 32.91
CA PRO A 373 24.33 3.41 33.80
C PRO A 373 25.08 4.59 33.18
N SER A 374 25.73 4.40 32.03
CA SER A 374 26.52 5.43 31.33
C SER A 374 25.69 6.41 30.48
N ARG A 375 24.38 6.23 30.39
CA ARG A 375 23.51 7.13 29.60
C ARG A 375 22.98 8.31 30.42
N GLY A 376 22.86 9.46 29.76
CA GLY A 376 22.33 10.66 30.38
C GLY A 376 20.82 10.55 30.71
N GLU A 377 20.41 11.17 31.80
CA GLU A 377 19.01 11.17 32.27
C GLU A 377 18.02 11.62 31.21
N ASN A 378 18.35 12.65 30.42
CA ASN A 378 17.52 13.18 29.36
C ASN A 378 17.29 12.16 28.23
N GLU A 379 18.30 11.33 27.90
CA GLU A 379 18.16 10.27 26.89
C GLU A 379 17.22 9.16 27.37
N ILE A 380 17.31 8.82 28.66
CA ILE A 380 16.45 7.83 29.30
C ILE A 380 15.01 8.32 29.33
N LEU A 381 14.74 9.56 29.73
CA LEU A 381 13.41 10.16 29.74
C LEU A 381 12.80 10.19 28.34
N MET A 382 13.56 10.61 27.34
CA MET A 382 13.11 10.60 25.94
C MET A 382 12.73 9.18 25.47
N LEU A 383 13.51 8.18 25.85
CA LEU A 383 13.24 6.80 25.47
C LEU A 383 11.99 6.23 26.16
N ILE A 384 11.78 6.57 27.43
CA ILE A 384 10.56 6.24 28.19
C ILE A 384 9.33 6.84 27.50
N GLU A 385 9.38 8.09 27.07
CA GLU A 385 8.30 8.74 26.34
C GLU A 385 8.02 8.05 24.99
N LEU A 386 9.07 7.71 24.23
CA LEU A 386 8.93 6.95 22.98
C LEU A 386 8.29 5.58 23.22
N LEU A 387 8.69 4.87 24.27
CA LEU A 387 8.14 3.57 24.65
C LEU A 387 6.67 3.69 25.07
N ALA A 388 6.32 4.63 25.92
CA ALA A 388 4.95 4.88 26.34
C ALA A 388 4.03 5.19 25.15
N ASN A 389 4.49 6.03 24.21
CA ASN A 389 3.75 6.34 22.98
C ASN A 389 3.60 5.12 22.06
N LEU A 390 4.60 4.25 21.98
CA LEU A 390 4.53 3.01 21.22
C LEU A 390 3.55 2.03 21.87
N MET A 391 3.65 1.82 23.18
CA MET A 391 2.74 0.95 23.93
C MET A 391 1.29 1.39 23.80
N LYS A 392 1.00 2.69 23.94
CA LYS A 392 -0.32 3.26 23.72
C LYS A 392 -0.88 2.91 22.34
N LYS A 393 -0.05 2.97 21.28
CA LYS A 393 -0.48 2.59 19.92
C LYS A 393 -0.75 1.10 19.82
N LEU A 394 0.13 0.25 20.37
CA LEU A 394 -0.03 -1.20 20.35
C LEU A 394 -1.32 -1.62 21.08
N HIS A 395 -1.56 -1.08 22.28
CA HIS A 395 -2.79 -1.31 23.04
C HIS A 395 -4.05 -0.88 22.26
N TYR A 396 -3.99 0.23 21.53
CA TYR A 396 -5.11 0.64 20.68
C TYR A 396 -5.45 -0.40 19.61
N PHE A 397 -4.45 -1.09 19.04
CA PHE A 397 -4.65 -2.18 18.09
C PHE A 397 -5.05 -3.50 18.76
N GLY A 398 -5.14 -3.55 20.08
CA GLY A 398 -5.45 -4.75 20.85
C GLY A 398 -4.26 -5.71 20.95
N ILE A 399 -3.06 -5.19 20.79
CA ILE A 399 -1.82 -5.94 20.97
C ILE A 399 -1.42 -5.79 22.44
N PHE A 400 -1.82 -6.76 23.21
CA PHE A 400 -1.43 -6.92 24.62
C PHE A 400 -0.64 -8.22 24.69
N SER A 401 0.57 -8.17 25.20
CA SER A 401 1.36 -9.37 25.40
C SER A 401 2.02 -9.31 26.78
N ASP A 402 1.72 -10.30 27.58
CA ASP A 402 2.46 -10.68 28.78
C ASP A 402 3.89 -11.14 28.45
N LYS A 403 4.14 -11.48 27.17
CA LYS A 403 5.43 -11.89 26.61
C LYS A 403 6.22 -10.75 26.00
N MET A 404 5.74 -9.49 26.07
CA MET A 404 6.52 -8.35 25.63
C MET A 404 7.71 -8.12 26.56
N ALA A 405 8.86 -8.64 26.14
CA ALA A 405 10.13 -8.46 26.80
C ALA A 405 10.90 -7.25 26.21
N GLU A 406 11.88 -6.77 26.95
CA GLU A 406 12.79 -5.72 26.49
C GLU A 406 13.50 -6.06 25.17
N SER A 407 13.73 -7.37 24.93
CA SER A 407 14.31 -7.91 23.69
C SER A 407 13.43 -7.70 22.44
N ASN A 408 12.13 -7.48 22.60
CA ASN A 408 11.23 -7.17 21.50
C ASN A 408 11.41 -5.75 20.93
N PHE A 409 12.18 -4.91 21.62
CA PHE A 409 12.42 -3.55 21.20
C PHE A 409 13.89 -3.33 20.85
N GLY A 410 14.12 -2.59 19.78
CA GLY A 410 15.43 -2.12 19.37
C GLY A 410 15.50 -0.61 19.39
N VAL A 411 16.57 -0.07 19.91
CA VAL A 411 16.88 1.37 19.89
C VAL A 411 17.89 1.61 18.77
N VAL A 412 17.59 2.57 17.91
CA VAL A 412 18.50 3.02 16.86
C VAL A 412 18.80 4.49 17.10
N GLU A 413 20.07 4.81 17.12
CA GLU A 413 20.58 6.18 17.18
C GLU A 413 21.03 6.59 15.75
N ASP A 414 20.53 7.71 15.24
CA ASP A 414 20.94 8.23 13.93
C ASP A 414 22.23 9.07 14.04
N GLU A 415 22.81 9.44 12.88
CA GLU A 415 24.03 10.28 12.79
C GLU A 415 23.90 11.62 13.53
N ARG A 416 22.68 12.09 13.81
CA ARG A 416 22.39 13.31 14.56
C ARG A 416 22.05 13.03 16.02
N LYS A 417 22.43 11.87 16.55
CA LYS A 417 22.14 11.41 17.92
C LYS A 417 20.65 11.38 18.31
N ARG A 418 19.76 11.25 17.31
CA ARG A 418 18.33 11.13 17.59
C ARG A 418 17.97 9.68 17.80
N LEU A 419 17.32 9.40 18.92
CA LEU A 419 16.86 8.09 19.29
C LEU A 419 15.55 7.75 18.57
N SER A 420 15.47 6.52 18.10
CA SER A 420 14.23 5.94 17.59
C SER A 420 14.05 4.52 18.12
N LEU A 421 12.82 4.21 18.54
CA LEU A 421 12.47 2.90 19.07
C LEU A 421 11.82 2.08 17.94
N HIS A 422 12.20 0.80 17.84
CA HIS A 422 11.67 -0.12 16.84
C HIS A 422 11.15 -1.39 17.49
N LEU A 423 10.00 -1.88 17.03
CA LEU A 423 9.47 -3.17 17.42
C LEU A 423 10.12 -4.25 16.51
N LYS A 424 10.87 -5.19 17.12
CA LYS A 424 11.58 -6.26 16.42
C LYS A 424 10.70 -7.47 16.11
N ASN A 425 9.77 -7.76 17.02
CA ASN A 425 8.91 -8.94 16.90
C ASN A 425 7.44 -8.56 17.15
N VAL A 426 6.56 -8.96 16.25
CA VAL A 426 5.11 -8.72 16.30
C VAL A 426 4.34 -10.03 16.52
N GLU A 427 5.05 -11.13 16.77
CA GLU A 427 4.42 -12.40 17.09
C GLU A 427 3.84 -12.35 18.50
N THR A 428 2.56 -12.00 18.60
CA THR A 428 1.77 -12.01 19.83
C THR A 428 0.53 -12.85 19.66
#